data_f0bcee1fed38c3899de76278f9cbb48a
#
_entry.id   f0bcee1fed38c3899de76278f9cbb48a
#
_cell.length_a   1.000
_cell.length_b   1.000
_cell.length_c   1.000
_cell.angle_alpha   90.00
_cell.angle_beta   90.00
_cell.angle_gamma   90.00
#
_symmetry.space_group_name_H-M   'P 1'
#
loop_
_entity.id
_entity.type
_entity.pdbx_description
1 polymer ?
#
loop_
_entity_poly.entity_id
_entity_poly.type
_entity_poly.pdbx_seq_one_letter_code
_entity_poly.pdbx_strand_id
1 'polypeptide(L)'
;MLNLSNIDIVNINCVEPERSAEVLKLCTQQIQFGRTVLFTDSDIEPDGFEVIKVDKISSTEQYSDFCLQLNKFLSNDYVLIVQND
;
A
#
# COMPACT_ATOMS: atom_id res chain seq x y z
N MET A 1 -0.77 -20.95 -5.97
CA MET A 1 -0.71 -19.56 -5.44
C MET A 1 -1.05 -19.58 -3.96
N LEU A 2 -0.24 -18.95 -3.13
CA LEU A 2 -0.52 -18.81 -1.71
C LEU A 2 -1.66 -17.81 -1.50
N ASN A 3 -2.66 -18.18 -0.70
CA ASN A 3 -3.82 -17.33 -0.43
C ASN A 3 -3.74 -16.74 0.97
N LEU A 4 -3.59 -15.41 1.05
CA LEU A 4 -3.57 -14.64 2.28
C LEU A 4 -4.67 -13.56 2.24
N SER A 5 -5.90 -13.96 1.88
CA SER A 5 -7.01 -13.03 1.69
C SER A 5 -7.45 -12.30 2.97
N ASN A 6 -7.00 -12.74 4.13
CA ASN A 6 -7.22 -12.06 5.41
C ASN A 6 -6.14 -10.99 5.71
N ILE A 7 -5.18 -10.80 4.83
CA ILE A 7 -4.11 -9.82 4.96
C ILE A 7 -4.19 -8.85 3.79
N ASP A 8 -4.22 -7.56 4.08
CA ASP A 8 -4.09 -6.52 3.07
C ASP A 8 -2.62 -6.14 2.93
N ILE A 9 -2.17 -5.91 1.69
CA ILE A 9 -0.83 -5.43 1.43
C ILE A 9 -0.89 -3.96 1.02
N VAL A 10 -0.07 -3.12 1.64
CA VAL A 10 -0.06 -1.69 1.37
C VAL A 10 1.35 -1.18 1.14
N ASN A 11 1.46 -0.12 0.35
CA ASN A 11 2.66 0.67 0.20
C ASN A 11 2.27 2.14 0.35
N ILE A 12 3.06 2.89 1.12
CA ILE A 12 2.81 4.32 1.37
C ILE A 12 4.03 5.06 0.83
N ASN A 13 3.87 5.77 -0.27
CA ASN A 13 5.01 6.43 -0.91
C ASN A 13 4.56 7.66 -1.69
N CYS A 14 5.11 8.81 -1.32
CA CYS A 14 4.87 10.08 -1.99
C CYS A 14 6.09 10.56 -2.80
N VAL A 15 7.14 9.74 -2.93
CA VAL A 15 8.38 10.11 -3.63
C VAL A 15 8.50 9.37 -4.95
N GLU A 16 8.34 8.05 -4.94
CA GLU A 16 8.49 7.20 -6.14
C GLU A 16 7.29 6.26 -6.29
N PRO A 17 6.08 6.80 -6.53
CA PRO A 17 4.88 5.95 -6.55
C PRO A 17 4.87 4.93 -7.69
N GLU A 18 5.51 5.22 -8.83
CA GLU A 18 5.60 4.26 -9.94
C GLU A 18 6.38 3.02 -9.52
N ARG A 19 7.45 3.21 -8.74
CA ARG A 19 8.25 2.10 -8.22
C ARG A 19 7.47 1.30 -7.19
N SER A 20 6.67 1.97 -6.37
CA SER A 20 5.78 1.31 -5.42
C SER A 20 4.76 0.44 -6.13
N ALA A 21 4.20 0.90 -7.24
CA ALA A 21 3.28 0.12 -8.05
C ALA A 21 3.94 -1.17 -8.55
N GLU A 22 5.19 -1.08 -9.02
CA GLU A 22 5.94 -2.27 -9.46
C GLU A 22 6.17 -3.25 -8.33
N VAL A 23 6.53 -2.76 -7.14
CA VAL A 23 6.74 -3.61 -5.96
C VAL A 23 5.45 -4.33 -5.59
N LEU A 24 4.32 -3.63 -5.57
CA LEU A 24 3.03 -4.26 -5.27
C LEU A 24 2.65 -5.31 -6.30
N LYS A 25 2.90 -5.06 -7.57
CA LYS A 25 2.64 -6.05 -8.62
C LYS A 25 3.47 -7.31 -8.42
N LEU A 26 4.76 -7.16 -8.10
CA LEU A 26 5.63 -8.31 -7.85
C LEU A 26 5.15 -9.12 -6.65
N CYS A 27 4.74 -8.45 -5.57
CA CYS A 27 4.27 -9.13 -4.37
C CYS A 27 2.99 -9.92 -4.62
N THR A 28 2.14 -9.46 -5.54
CA THR A 28 0.83 -10.08 -5.79
C THR A 28 0.86 -11.14 -6.90
N GLN A 29 2.00 -11.37 -7.55
CA GLN A 29 2.10 -12.37 -8.62
C GLN A 29 1.96 -13.81 -8.11
N GLN A 30 2.40 -14.09 -6.91
CA GLN A 30 2.42 -15.43 -6.35
C GLN A 30 1.61 -15.57 -5.06
N ILE A 31 1.11 -14.46 -4.52
CA ILE A 31 0.34 -14.43 -3.27
C ILE A 31 -0.92 -13.64 -3.52
N GLN A 32 -2.05 -14.22 -3.15
CA GLN A 32 -3.33 -13.51 -3.21
C GLN A 32 -3.61 -12.87 -1.86
N PHE A 33 -3.61 -11.54 -1.83
CA PHE A 33 -3.94 -10.75 -0.63
C PHE A 33 -5.42 -10.36 -0.65
N GLY A 34 -5.92 -9.83 0.47
CA GLY A 34 -7.26 -9.30 0.54
C GLY A 34 -7.40 -8.05 -0.33
N ARG A 35 -6.68 -7.01 0.02
CA ARG A 35 -6.59 -5.79 -0.79
C ARG A 35 -5.13 -5.44 -1.03
N THR A 36 -4.87 -4.84 -2.18
CA THR A 36 -3.54 -4.32 -2.54
C THR A 36 -3.69 -2.84 -2.76
N VAL A 37 -3.09 -2.02 -1.90
CA VAL A 37 -3.35 -0.58 -1.87
C VAL A 37 -2.06 0.21 -1.88
N LEU A 38 -1.99 1.21 -2.76
CA LEU A 38 -0.95 2.23 -2.76
C LEU A 38 -1.52 3.54 -2.24
N PHE A 39 -0.94 4.06 -1.16
CA PHE A 39 -1.26 5.40 -0.64
C PHE A 39 -0.20 6.38 -1.14
N THR A 40 -0.63 7.37 -1.88
CA THR A 40 0.28 8.37 -2.46
C THR A 40 -0.45 9.69 -2.67
N ASP A 41 0.30 10.78 -2.79
CA ASP A 41 -0.25 12.09 -3.14
C ASP A 41 -0.26 12.34 -4.65
N SER A 42 0.29 11.41 -5.44
CA SER A 42 0.40 11.53 -6.89
C SER A 42 -0.80 10.92 -7.60
N ASP A 43 -1.06 11.39 -8.82
CA ASP A 43 -2.07 10.82 -9.69
C ASP A 43 -1.45 9.64 -10.46
N ILE A 44 -1.72 8.45 -9.98
CA ILE A 44 -1.26 7.20 -10.60
C ILE A 44 -2.49 6.36 -10.94
N GLU A 45 -2.51 5.76 -12.12
CA GLU A 45 -3.61 4.89 -12.51
C GLU A 45 -3.44 3.51 -11.87
N PRO A 46 -4.48 2.97 -11.24
CA PRO A 46 -4.40 1.61 -10.70
C PRO A 46 -4.31 0.59 -11.83
N ASP A 47 -3.46 -0.41 -11.63
CA ASP A 47 -3.26 -1.51 -12.57
C ASP A 47 -3.09 -2.79 -11.77
N GLY A 48 -4.22 -3.41 -11.43
CA GLY A 48 -4.24 -4.60 -10.59
C GLY A 48 -4.15 -4.31 -9.09
N PHE A 49 -4.24 -3.06 -8.68
CA PHE A 49 -4.20 -2.64 -7.28
C PHE A 49 -5.02 -1.37 -7.10
N GLU A 50 -5.35 -1.04 -5.85
CA GLU A 50 -6.08 0.19 -5.52
C GLU A 50 -5.10 1.33 -5.26
N VAL A 51 -5.50 2.55 -5.62
CA VAL A 51 -4.75 3.76 -5.27
C VAL A 51 -5.66 4.66 -4.44
N ILE A 52 -5.18 5.04 -3.25
CA ILE A 52 -5.89 5.99 -2.38
C ILE A 52 -5.01 7.23 -2.28
N LYS A 53 -5.57 8.36 -2.72
CA LYS A 53 -4.85 9.62 -2.69
C LYS A 53 -4.89 10.22 -1.29
N VAL A 54 -3.72 10.61 -0.80
CA VAL A 54 -3.56 11.20 0.54
C VAL A 54 -2.71 12.46 0.44
N ASP A 55 -2.66 13.24 1.52
CA ASP A 55 -1.76 14.37 1.60
C ASP A 55 -0.30 13.88 1.62
N LYS A 56 0.59 14.69 1.07
CA LYS A 56 2.00 14.33 0.98
C LYS A 56 2.59 14.04 2.35
N ILE A 57 3.22 12.87 2.45
CA ILE A 57 3.93 12.45 3.66
C ILE A 57 5.43 12.70 3.41
N SER A 58 6.01 13.63 4.15
CA SER A 58 7.38 14.08 3.90
C SER A 58 8.32 13.88 5.09
N SER A 59 7.85 13.29 6.18
CA SER A 59 8.68 13.03 7.36
C SER A 59 8.38 11.66 7.95
N THR A 60 9.34 11.12 8.71
CA THR A 60 9.16 9.85 9.42
C THR A 60 8.01 9.93 10.43
N GLU A 61 7.86 11.07 11.09
CA GLU A 61 6.78 11.27 12.05
C GLU A 61 5.41 11.19 11.37
N GLN A 62 5.24 11.86 10.23
CA GLN A 62 4.01 11.81 9.46
C GLN A 62 3.74 10.38 8.99
N TYR A 63 4.76 9.66 8.55
CA TYR A 63 4.63 8.28 8.13
C TYR A 63 4.12 7.38 9.27
N SER A 64 4.72 7.52 10.45
CA SER A 64 4.31 6.74 11.61
C SER A 64 2.86 7.04 12.01
N ASP A 65 2.49 8.32 12.02
CA ASP A 65 1.11 8.72 12.31
C ASP A 65 0.13 8.13 11.32
N PHE A 66 0.49 8.13 10.04
CA PHE A 66 -0.37 7.55 9.00
C PHE A 66 -0.54 6.04 9.20
N CYS A 67 0.53 5.33 9.52
CA CYS A 67 0.47 3.89 9.77
C CYS A 67 -0.49 3.56 10.92
N LEU A 68 -0.51 4.37 11.97
CA LEU A 68 -1.43 4.20 13.09
C LEU A 68 -2.89 4.42 12.70
N GLN A 69 -3.15 5.07 11.58
CA GLN A 69 -4.50 5.38 11.12
C GLN A 69 -4.99 4.46 9.98
N LEU A 70 -4.19 3.47 9.61
CA LEU A 70 -4.55 2.56 8.50
C LEU A 70 -5.88 1.84 8.72
N ASN A 71 -6.25 1.58 9.96
CA ASN A 71 -7.53 0.94 10.26
C ASN A 71 -8.74 1.77 9.83
N LYS A 72 -8.59 3.04 9.52
CA LYS A 72 -9.66 3.88 8.98
C LYS A 72 -9.95 3.58 7.52
N PHE A 73 -8.98 3.00 6.81
CA PHE A 73 -9.07 2.68 5.39
C PHE A 73 -9.28 1.19 5.13
N LEU A 74 -8.83 0.34 6.04
CA LEU A 74 -8.74 -1.10 5.85
C LEU A 74 -9.51 -1.82 6.94
N SER A 75 -10.19 -2.90 6.58
CA SER A 75 -11.07 -3.63 7.50
C SER A 75 -10.61 -5.05 7.79
N ASN A 76 -9.55 -5.54 7.15
CA ASN A 76 -9.00 -6.85 7.47
C ASN A 76 -8.22 -6.82 8.79
N ASP A 77 -8.06 -7.99 9.39
CA ASP A 77 -7.42 -8.14 10.70
C ASP A 77 -5.91 -7.81 10.63
N TYR A 78 -5.29 -8.03 9.48
CA TYR A 78 -3.84 -7.87 9.33
C TYR A 78 -3.50 -7.03 8.12
N VAL A 79 -2.44 -6.25 8.24
CA VAL A 79 -1.93 -5.41 7.15
C VAL A 79 -0.42 -5.64 7.06
N LEU A 80 0.05 -5.95 5.84
CA LEU A 80 1.48 -6.03 5.54
C LEU A 80 1.90 -4.74 4.84
N ILE A 81 2.81 -4.00 5.47
CA ILE A 81 3.34 -2.76 4.89
C ILE A 81 4.68 -3.09 4.23
N VAL A 82 4.77 -2.86 2.92
CA VAL A 82 6.00 -3.07 2.17
C VAL A 82 6.63 -1.74 1.78
N GLN A 83 7.95 -1.73 1.67
CA GLN A 83 8.73 -0.54 1.30
C GLN A 83 9.53 -0.81 0.03
N ASN A 84 10.00 0.27 -0.60
CA ASN A 84 10.64 0.19 -1.92
C ASN A 84 12.14 -0.13 -1.87
N ASP A 85 12.76 -0.24 -0.76
CA ASP A 85 14.20 -0.43 -0.66
C ASP A 85 14.69 -1.71 -1.27
#